data_7030a99d3f06669d29d8a803188388c2
#
_entry.id   7030a99d3f06669d29d8a803188388c2
#
_cell.length_a   1.000
_cell.length_b   1.000
_cell.length_c   1.000
_cell.angle_alpha   90.00
_cell.angle_beta   90.00
_cell.angle_gamma   90.00
#
_symmetry.space_group_name_H-M   'P 1'
#
loop_
_entity.id
_entity.type
_entity.pdbx_description
1 polymer ?
#
loop_
_entity_poly.entity_id
_entity_poly.type
_entity_poly.pdbx_seq_one_letter_code
_entity_poly.pdbx_strand_id
1 'polypeptide(L)'
;MSQPLRSLHQTSGGDTLLVLLPGAYMTPEHYAEHCFPAVAARRLAVDLQAIDLGVDAVTSGEAIPAVVDQILRPARARYARLWLGGISLGGLLALCLNADHPGLADGLCLIAPYPGSRLTTN
;
A
#
# COMPACT_ATOMS: atom_id res chain seq x y z
N MET A 1 -4.23 8.73 -19.87
CA MET A 1 -2.97 8.16 -19.38
C MET A 1 -2.73 8.56 -17.95
N SER A 2 -2.45 7.59 -17.10
CA SER A 2 -2.27 7.87 -15.68
C SER A 2 -0.94 8.56 -15.41
N GLN A 3 -0.95 9.48 -14.46
CA GLN A 3 0.29 10.06 -13.94
C GLN A 3 1.09 8.98 -13.21
N PRO A 4 2.41 9.00 -13.29
CA PRO A 4 3.21 8.10 -12.46
C PRO A 4 2.97 8.35 -10.99
N LEU A 5 2.82 7.28 -10.23
CA LEU A 5 2.64 7.39 -8.79
C LEU A 5 3.99 7.62 -8.11
N ARG A 6 4.03 8.64 -7.25
CA ARG A 6 5.22 8.87 -6.42
C ARG A 6 5.27 7.82 -5.32
N SER A 7 6.46 7.34 -5.01
CA SER A 7 6.62 6.39 -3.93
C SER A 7 8.00 6.53 -3.30
N LEU A 8 8.10 6.08 -2.06
CA LEU A 8 9.36 5.96 -1.34
C LEU A 8 9.64 4.50 -1.06
N HIS A 9 10.90 4.13 -1.16
CA HIS A 9 11.34 2.74 -1.01
C HIS A 9 12.33 2.60 0.13
N GLN A 10 12.29 1.44 0.79
CA GLN A 10 13.37 0.98 1.65
C GLN A 10 13.66 -0.46 1.26
N THR A 11 14.88 -0.74 0.82
CA THR A 11 15.26 -2.08 0.37
C THR A 11 16.12 -2.75 1.43
N SER A 12 15.92 -4.04 1.60
CA SER A 12 16.70 -4.88 2.50
C SER A 12 17.38 -6.04 1.77
N GLY A 13 17.13 -6.16 0.47
CA GLY A 13 17.66 -7.27 -0.32
C GLY A 13 16.86 -8.54 -0.21
N GLY A 14 15.68 -8.51 0.37
CA GLY A 14 14.81 -9.67 0.49
C GLY A 14 14.00 -9.93 -0.77
N ASP A 15 13.29 -11.05 -0.76
CA ASP A 15 12.43 -11.46 -1.87
C ASP A 15 10.96 -11.12 -1.65
N THR A 16 10.66 -10.38 -0.60
CA THR A 16 9.32 -9.98 -0.21
C THR A 16 9.20 -8.45 -0.29
N LEU A 17 8.14 -7.98 -0.91
CA LEU A 17 7.80 -6.56 -0.94
C LEU A 17 6.48 -6.34 -0.20
N LEU A 18 6.46 -5.33 0.66
CA LEU A 18 5.23 -4.81 1.26
C LEU A 18 4.94 -3.45 0.67
N VAL A 19 3.84 -3.35 -0.06
CA VAL A 19 3.35 -2.09 -0.62
C VAL A 19 2.39 -1.47 0.35
N LEU A 20 2.64 -0.22 0.75
CA LEU A 20 1.87 0.50 1.76
C LEU A 20 1.06 1.61 1.10
N LEU A 21 -0.26 1.52 1.26
CA LEU A 21 -1.19 2.52 0.75
C LEU A 21 -1.49 3.55 1.83
N PRO A 22 -1.58 4.83 1.47
CA PRO A 22 -1.74 5.89 2.47
C PRO A 22 -3.17 5.98 2.99
N GLY A 23 -3.30 6.40 4.25
CA GLY A 23 -4.55 6.86 4.78
C GLY A 23 -4.91 8.24 4.20
N ALA A 24 -6.07 8.76 4.60
CA ALA A 24 -6.50 10.09 4.16
C ALA A 24 -5.46 11.13 4.59
N TYR A 25 -5.04 11.96 3.66
CA TYR A 25 -4.05 13.03 3.89
C TYR A 25 -2.68 12.54 4.33
N MET A 26 -2.42 11.23 4.25
CA MET A 26 -1.08 10.69 4.49
C MET A 26 -0.23 10.80 3.23
N THR A 27 1.07 10.96 3.45
CA THR A 27 2.07 10.92 2.39
C THR A 27 3.00 9.74 2.62
N PRO A 28 3.77 9.33 1.60
CA PRO A 28 4.75 8.26 1.81
C PRO A 28 5.76 8.57 2.91
N GLU A 29 6.03 9.85 3.15
CA GLU A 29 6.94 10.29 4.20
C GLU A 29 6.48 9.86 5.59
N HIS A 30 5.18 9.77 5.82
CA HIS A 30 4.68 9.29 7.11
C HIS A 30 5.11 7.85 7.37
N TYR A 31 5.05 6.99 6.37
CA TYR A 31 5.54 5.62 6.51
C TYR A 31 7.06 5.59 6.64
N ALA A 32 7.77 6.41 5.87
CA ALA A 32 9.22 6.47 5.95
C ALA A 32 9.70 6.93 7.32
N GLU A 33 8.96 7.82 7.97
CA GLU A 33 9.31 8.34 9.28
C GLU A 33 8.96 7.37 10.41
N HIS A 34 7.79 6.72 10.34
CA HIS A 34 7.24 5.96 11.46
C HIS A 34 7.34 4.45 11.29
N CYS A 35 7.34 3.95 10.06
CA CYS A 35 7.32 2.51 9.79
C CYS A 35 8.67 1.98 9.33
N PHE A 36 9.32 2.66 8.40
CA PHE A 36 10.57 2.20 7.80
C PHE A 36 11.68 1.95 8.84
N PRO A 37 11.91 2.88 9.79
CA PRO A 37 12.95 2.64 10.79
C PRO A 37 12.66 1.43 11.68
N ALA A 38 11.40 1.18 11.99
CA ALA A 38 11.03 0.05 12.84
C ALA A 38 11.32 -1.29 12.15
N VAL A 39 11.06 -1.37 10.84
CA VAL A 39 11.36 -2.57 10.05
C VAL A 39 12.87 -2.76 9.94
N ALA A 40 13.61 -1.69 9.67
CA ALA A 40 15.06 -1.74 9.58
C ALA A 40 15.69 -2.15 10.91
N ALA A 41 15.19 -1.62 12.02
CA ALA A 41 15.71 -1.93 13.36
C ALA A 41 15.52 -3.40 13.71
N ARG A 42 14.45 -4.03 13.22
CA ARG A 42 14.18 -5.44 13.46
C ARG A 42 14.87 -6.35 12.45
N ARG A 43 15.60 -5.77 11.49
CA ARG A 43 16.34 -6.51 10.46
C ARG A 43 15.45 -7.49 9.69
N LEU A 44 14.24 -7.08 9.40
CA LEU A 44 13.32 -7.89 8.60
C LEU A 44 13.74 -7.83 7.14
N ALA A 45 13.75 -8.99 6.48
CA ALA A 45 14.14 -9.09 5.06
C ALA A 45 12.94 -8.76 4.17
N VAL A 46 12.37 -7.58 4.35
CA VAL A 46 11.19 -7.10 3.63
C VAL A 46 11.51 -5.75 3.03
N ASP A 47 11.36 -5.64 1.72
CA ASP A 47 11.43 -4.35 1.06
C ASP A 47 10.10 -3.62 1.24
N LEU A 48 10.16 -2.31 1.40
CA LEU A 48 8.98 -1.48 1.62
C LEU A 48 8.84 -0.47 0.49
N GLN A 49 7.61 -0.27 0.05
CA GLN A 49 7.28 0.76 -0.93
C GLN A 49 6.02 1.47 -0.49
N ALA A 50 6.16 2.72 -0.07
CA ALA A 50 5.04 3.56 0.35
C ALA A 50 4.60 4.41 -0.84
N ILE A 51 3.31 4.36 -1.16
CA ILE A 51 2.74 4.98 -2.36
C ILE A 51 2.05 6.28 -1.99
N ASP A 52 2.16 7.27 -2.86
CA ASP A 52 1.41 8.51 -2.75
C ASP A 52 0.15 8.41 -3.61
N LEU A 53 -1.00 8.65 -3.01
CA LEU A 53 -2.28 8.67 -3.72
C LEU A 53 -2.98 9.99 -3.45
N GLY A 54 -3.32 10.71 -4.50
CA GLY A 54 -4.11 11.91 -4.36
C GLY A 54 -5.56 11.62 -4.02
N VAL A 55 -6.19 12.55 -3.31
CA VAL A 55 -7.61 12.42 -2.95
C VAL A 55 -8.46 12.27 -4.22
N ASP A 56 -8.13 13.01 -5.27
CA ASP A 56 -8.87 12.96 -6.52
C ASP A 56 -8.82 11.56 -7.15
N ALA A 57 -7.67 10.91 -7.10
CA ALA A 57 -7.54 9.56 -7.65
C ALA A 57 -8.39 8.56 -6.86
N VAL A 58 -8.45 8.72 -5.54
CA VAL A 58 -9.26 7.84 -4.69
C VAL A 58 -10.74 8.04 -4.97
N THR A 59 -11.18 9.30 -5.03
CA THR A 59 -12.61 9.61 -5.22
C THR A 59 -13.08 9.31 -6.64
N SER A 60 -12.22 9.40 -7.64
CA SER A 60 -12.58 9.09 -9.03
C SER A 60 -12.54 7.59 -9.35
N GLY A 61 -12.01 6.78 -8.44
CA GLY A 61 -11.85 5.36 -8.66
C GLY A 61 -10.62 4.97 -9.46
N GLU A 62 -9.72 5.92 -9.73
CA GLU A 62 -8.51 5.65 -10.51
C GLU A 62 -7.37 5.08 -9.68
N ALA A 63 -7.44 5.19 -8.35
CA ALA A 63 -6.34 4.79 -7.47
C ALA A 63 -6.03 3.30 -7.60
N ILE A 64 -7.05 2.45 -7.54
CA ILE A 64 -6.84 1.00 -7.59
C ILE A 64 -6.22 0.55 -8.90
N PRO A 65 -6.78 0.92 -10.08
CA PRO A 65 -6.13 0.55 -11.35
C PRO A 65 -4.69 1.07 -11.45
N ALA A 66 -4.42 2.28 -10.97
CA ALA A 66 -3.08 2.85 -11.04
C ALA A 66 -2.09 2.05 -10.18
N VAL A 67 -2.49 1.68 -8.96
CA VAL A 67 -1.64 0.87 -8.08
C VAL A 67 -1.39 -0.50 -8.70
N VAL A 68 -2.42 -1.13 -9.23
CA VAL A 68 -2.28 -2.45 -9.86
C VAL A 68 -1.31 -2.38 -11.02
N ASP A 69 -1.51 -1.45 -11.94
CA ASP A 69 -0.75 -1.42 -13.19
C ASP A 69 0.67 -0.88 -13.00
N GLN A 70 0.84 0.13 -12.17
CA GLN A 70 2.15 0.79 -12.01
C GLN A 70 3.02 0.13 -10.94
N ILE A 71 2.43 -0.47 -9.92
CA ILE A 71 3.17 -0.94 -8.75
C ILE A 71 3.11 -2.46 -8.62
N LEU A 72 1.90 -3.04 -8.53
CA LEU A 72 1.76 -4.43 -8.14
C LEU A 72 2.16 -5.41 -9.25
N ARG A 73 1.71 -5.18 -10.48
CA ARG A 73 2.08 -6.09 -11.57
C ARG A 73 3.57 -6.08 -11.85
N PRO A 74 4.25 -4.92 -11.93
CA PRO A 74 5.71 -4.92 -12.06
C PRO A 74 6.42 -5.57 -10.87
N ALA A 75 5.92 -5.35 -9.65
CA ALA A 75 6.53 -5.94 -8.46
C ALA A 75 6.37 -7.46 -8.44
N ARG A 76 5.26 -7.98 -8.94
CA ARG A 76 5.02 -9.42 -8.98
C ARG A 76 6.08 -10.14 -9.78
N ALA A 77 6.64 -9.48 -10.80
CA ALA A 77 7.69 -10.07 -11.63
C ALA A 77 9.06 -10.08 -10.92
N ARG A 78 9.25 -9.22 -9.92
CA ARG A 78 10.55 -9.05 -9.25
C ARG A 78 10.63 -9.69 -7.87
N TYR A 79 9.50 -9.89 -7.21
CA TYR A 79 9.46 -10.39 -5.84
C TYR A 79 8.75 -11.73 -5.79
N ALA A 80 9.29 -12.64 -4.97
CA ALA A 80 8.65 -13.94 -4.77
C ALA A 80 7.35 -13.81 -3.98
N ARG A 81 7.31 -12.86 -3.04
CA ARG A 81 6.14 -12.59 -2.22
C ARG A 81 5.80 -11.12 -2.28
N LEU A 82 4.50 -10.83 -2.39
CA LEU A 82 3.99 -9.48 -2.49
C LEU A 82 2.86 -9.30 -1.48
N TRP A 83 3.06 -8.35 -0.56
CA TRP A 83 2.08 -8.02 0.46
C TRP A 83 1.58 -6.60 0.23
N LEU A 84 0.33 -6.38 0.59
CA LEU A 84 -0.32 -5.10 0.44
C LEU A 84 -0.84 -4.67 1.80
N GLY A 85 -0.57 -3.44 2.18
CA GLY A 85 -0.96 -2.96 3.49
C GLY A 85 -1.40 -1.52 3.47
N GLY A 86 -1.94 -1.08 4.60
CA GLY A 86 -2.34 0.31 4.74
C GLY A 86 -2.95 0.59 6.10
N ILE A 87 -2.94 1.87 6.44
CA ILE A 87 -3.51 2.39 7.68
C ILE A 87 -4.80 3.14 7.34
N SER A 88 -5.86 2.90 8.11
CA SER A 88 -7.13 3.61 7.98
C SER A 88 -7.70 3.45 6.55
N LEU A 89 -7.87 4.54 5.82
CA LEU A 89 -8.36 4.51 4.44
C LEU A 89 -7.47 3.65 3.54
N GLY A 90 -6.16 3.65 3.78
CA GLY A 90 -5.24 2.78 3.04
C GLY A 90 -5.55 1.31 3.25
N GLY A 91 -5.98 0.94 4.46
CA GLY A 91 -6.42 -0.41 4.74
C GLY A 91 -7.69 -0.77 3.98
N LEU A 92 -8.64 0.15 3.90
CA LEU A 92 -9.85 -0.07 3.10
C LEU A 92 -9.52 -0.24 1.63
N LEU A 93 -8.63 0.60 1.11
CA LEU A 93 -8.19 0.49 -0.29
C LEU A 93 -7.52 -0.85 -0.56
N ALA A 94 -6.71 -1.33 0.38
CA ALA A 94 -6.07 -2.63 0.24
C ALA A 94 -7.10 -3.77 0.20
N LEU A 95 -8.13 -3.69 1.03
CA LEU A 95 -9.22 -4.67 1.00
C LEU A 95 -9.98 -4.64 -0.32
N CYS A 96 -10.31 -3.45 -0.82
CA CYS A 96 -11.01 -3.31 -2.09
C CYS A 96 -10.16 -3.81 -3.24
N LEU A 97 -8.87 -3.49 -3.24
CA LEU A 97 -7.96 -3.95 -4.28
C LEU A 97 -7.87 -5.48 -4.27
N ASN A 98 -7.75 -6.08 -3.09
CA ASN A 98 -7.69 -7.53 -2.98
C ASN A 98 -8.98 -8.19 -3.44
N ALA A 99 -10.13 -7.56 -3.20
CA ALA A 99 -11.41 -8.07 -3.67
C ALA A 99 -11.53 -8.00 -5.18
N ASP A 100 -11.02 -6.92 -5.79
CA ASP A 100 -11.09 -6.74 -7.24
C ASP A 100 -10.05 -7.58 -7.99
N HIS A 101 -8.91 -7.86 -7.35
CA HIS A 101 -7.80 -8.60 -7.96
C HIS A 101 -7.33 -9.71 -7.02
N PRO A 102 -8.17 -10.72 -6.78
CA PRO A 102 -7.80 -11.79 -5.84
C PRO A 102 -6.56 -12.54 -6.32
N GLY A 103 -5.65 -12.81 -5.39
CA GLY A 103 -4.43 -13.54 -5.69
C GLY A 103 -3.28 -12.69 -6.23
N LEU A 104 -3.50 -11.40 -6.50
CA LEU A 104 -2.41 -10.52 -6.95
C LEU A 104 -1.43 -10.28 -5.80
N ALA A 105 -1.94 -10.04 -4.59
CA ALA A 105 -1.13 -9.97 -3.38
C ALA A 105 -1.23 -11.30 -2.64
N ASP A 106 -0.12 -11.72 -2.03
CA ASP A 106 -0.08 -12.96 -1.25
C ASP A 106 -0.66 -12.78 0.15
N GLY A 107 -0.68 -11.56 0.66
CA GLY A 107 -1.23 -11.29 1.98
C GLY A 107 -1.51 -9.81 2.18
N LEU A 108 -2.21 -9.52 3.25
CA LEU A 108 -2.60 -8.16 3.62
C LEU A 108 -2.07 -7.84 5.02
N CYS A 109 -1.62 -6.60 5.20
CA CYS A 109 -1.20 -6.09 6.50
C CYS A 109 -1.99 -4.81 6.77
N LEU A 110 -3.04 -4.92 7.58
CA LEU A 110 -3.97 -3.83 7.79
C LEU A 110 -3.83 -3.29 9.22
N ILE A 111 -3.75 -1.97 9.33
CA ILE A 111 -3.66 -1.30 10.62
C ILE A 111 -4.83 -0.34 10.72
N ALA A 112 -5.72 -0.57 11.68
CA ALA A 112 -6.91 0.24 11.91
C ALA A 112 -7.63 0.58 10.59
N PRO A 113 -8.03 -0.45 9.80
CA PRO A 113 -8.68 -0.19 8.52
C PRO A 113 -9.96 0.59 8.72
N TYR A 114 -10.23 1.48 7.76
CA TYR A 114 -11.47 2.27 7.81
C TYR A 114 -12.63 1.40 7.31
N PRO A 115 -13.60 1.06 8.15
CA PRO A 115 -14.66 0.12 7.77
C PRO A 115 -15.82 0.78 7.01
N GLY A 116 -15.78 2.10 6.83
CA GLY A 116 -16.84 2.85 6.21
C GLY A 116 -17.15 4.10 7.03
N SER A 117 -18.39 4.55 7.03
CA SER A 117 -18.76 5.74 7.77
C SER A 117 -18.67 5.49 9.27
N ARG A 118 -18.01 6.39 9.99
CA ARG A 118 -17.96 6.37 11.45
C ARG A 118 -19.35 6.46 12.08
N LEU A 119 -20.23 7.16 11.42
CA LEU A 119 -21.59 7.35 11.96
C LEU A 119 -22.36 6.06 12.01
N THR A 120 -22.05 5.11 11.16
CA THR A 120 -22.74 3.83 11.14
C THR A 120 -22.21 2.86 12.17
N THR A 121 -21.07 3.13 12.76
CA THR A 121 -20.43 2.23 13.73
C THR A 121 -20.66 2.63 15.18
N ASN A 122 -21.27 3.75 15.39
CA ASN A 122 -21.52 4.22 16.77
C ASN A 122 -22.88 3.83 17.27
#